data_2daf8eb51aebc9269c31744172ad5c0c
#
_entry.id   2daf8eb51aebc9269c31744172ad5c0c
#
_cell.length_a   1.000
_cell.length_b   1.000
_cell.length_c   1.000
_cell.angle_alpha   90.00
_cell.angle_beta   90.00
_cell.angle_gamma   90.00
#
_symmetry.space_group_name_H-M   'P 1'
#
loop_
_entity.id
_entity.type
_entity.pdbx_description
1 polymer ?
#
loop_
_entity_poly.entity_id
_entity_poly.type
_entity_poly.pdbx_seq_one_letter_code
_entity_poly.pdbx_strand_id
1 'polypeptide(L)'
;MRHGKKVNHLSRQTAHRKSMLANMACSLIEHKRINTTVAKAKALKLFVEPLITKSKEDTTHNRRIVMSRIRQKDAVSELFRDVAAKVANRPGGYTRIIKLGNRLGDNADMAMIELVDYNELYNAGKVEKKTTRRSRRGGSKPAAAPAVDTKAANEEE
;
A
#
# COMPACT_ATOMS: atom_id res chain seq x y z
N MET A 1 29.91 -17.51 6.70
CA MET A 1 28.50 -17.22 6.40
C MET A 1 28.08 -15.93 7.13
N ARG A 2 27.37 -15.00 6.50
CA ARG A 2 26.99 -13.73 7.13
C ARG A 2 25.54 -13.82 7.62
N HIS A 3 25.35 -14.04 8.93
CA HIS A 3 24.06 -14.10 9.55
C HIS A 3 23.46 -12.69 9.81
N GLY A 4 22.14 -12.54 9.88
CA GLY A 4 21.48 -11.30 10.23
C GLY A 4 21.61 -10.14 9.23
N LYS A 5 21.84 -10.41 7.95
CA LYS A 5 21.98 -9.39 6.91
C LYS A 5 20.66 -8.65 6.67
N LYS A 6 20.53 -7.45 7.22
CA LYS A 6 19.32 -6.61 7.10
C LYS A 6 19.25 -5.83 5.77
N VAL A 7 20.38 -5.56 5.11
CA VAL A 7 20.46 -4.71 3.92
C VAL A 7 20.80 -5.55 2.69
N ASN A 8 20.04 -5.41 1.62
CA ASN A 8 20.36 -6.00 0.33
C ASN A 8 21.41 -5.12 -0.38
N HIS A 9 22.62 -5.66 -0.57
CA HIS A 9 23.72 -4.92 -1.20
C HIS A 9 23.58 -4.78 -2.71
N LEU A 10 22.83 -5.67 -3.38
CA LEU A 10 22.65 -5.67 -4.84
C LEU A 10 23.98 -5.66 -5.62
N SER A 11 25.02 -6.30 -5.07
CA SER A 11 26.38 -6.33 -5.61
C SER A 11 26.97 -4.94 -5.90
N ARG A 12 26.63 -3.94 -5.06
CA ARG A 12 27.05 -2.54 -5.23
C ARG A 12 27.63 -1.97 -3.95
N GLN A 13 28.58 -1.05 -4.12
CA GLN A 13 29.08 -0.22 -3.03
C GLN A 13 27.98 0.71 -2.50
N THR A 14 28.15 1.21 -1.27
CA THR A 14 27.11 1.97 -0.57
C THR A 14 26.67 3.23 -1.32
N ALA A 15 27.61 4.00 -1.88
CA ALA A 15 27.29 5.22 -2.63
C ALA A 15 26.47 4.92 -3.88
N HIS A 16 26.92 3.97 -4.70
CA HIS A 16 26.23 3.54 -5.92
C HIS A 16 24.83 2.98 -5.61
N ARG A 17 24.70 2.16 -4.56
CA ARG A 17 23.40 1.61 -4.14
C ARG A 17 22.42 2.70 -3.72
N LYS A 18 22.88 3.68 -2.92
CA LYS A 18 22.02 4.82 -2.51
C LYS A 18 21.56 5.64 -3.70
N SER A 19 22.47 5.95 -4.61
CA SER A 19 22.18 6.71 -5.84
C SER A 19 21.19 5.97 -6.74
N MET A 20 21.40 4.67 -6.95
CA MET A 20 20.49 3.84 -7.75
C MET A 20 19.09 3.80 -7.14
N LEU A 21 18.96 3.59 -5.82
CA LEU A 21 17.65 3.56 -5.16
C LEU A 21 16.96 4.92 -5.20
N ALA A 22 17.70 6.03 -5.07
CA ALA A 22 17.17 7.37 -5.21
C ALA A 22 16.61 7.60 -6.62
N ASN A 23 17.36 7.28 -7.67
CA ASN A 23 16.89 7.42 -9.06
C ASN A 23 15.66 6.53 -9.34
N MET A 24 15.66 5.28 -8.88
CA MET A 24 14.50 4.39 -9.01
C MET A 24 13.28 4.92 -8.25
N ALA A 25 13.48 5.57 -7.10
CA ALA A 25 12.39 6.20 -6.36
C ALA A 25 11.80 7.39 -7.11
N CYS A 26 12.64 8.23 -7.73
CA CYS A 26 12.18 9.32 -8.60
C CYS A 26 11.32 8.77 -9.74
N SER A 27 11.83 7.80 -10.49
CA SER A 27 11.09 7.17 -11.58
C SER A 27 9.76 6.53 -11.13
N LEU A 28 9.72 5.94 -9.92
CA LEU A 28 8.49 5.38 -9.37
C LEU A 28 7.46 6.47 -9.00
N ILE A 29 7.90 7.61 -8.48
CA ILE A 29 7.04 8.74 -8.14
C ILE A 29 6.48 9.37 -9.42
N GLU A 30 7.31 9.56 -10.44
CA GLU A 30 6.96 10.14 -11.74
C GLU A 30 6.01 9.24 -12.55
N HIS A 31 6.38 8.00 -12.74
CA HIS A 31 5.65 7.05 -13.59
C HIS A 31 4.60 6.22 -12.85
N LYS A 32 4.56 6.26 -11.49
CA LYS A 32 3.64 5.50 -10.63
C LYS A 32 3.88 3.98 -10.65
N ARG A 33 4.54 3.45 -11.67
CA ARG A 33 4.92 2.03 -11.85
C ARG A 33 6.20 1.92 -12.67
N ILE A 34 7.08 0.99 -12.30
CA ILE A 34 8.32 0.69 -13.02
C ILE A 34 8.58 -0.81 -13.06
N ASN A 35 9.22 -1.27 -14.13
CA ASN A 35 9.67 -2.65 -14.27
C ASN A 35 11.14 -2.77 -13.86
N THR A 36 11.45 -3.74 -13.01
CA THR A 36 12.80 -3.98 -12.51
C THR A 36 12.98 -5.43 -12.05
N THR A 37 14.15 -5.79 -11.54
CA THR A 37 14.33 -7.12 -10.96
C THR A 37 13.70 -7.22 -9.57
N VAL A 38 13.23 -8.42 -9.19
CA VAL A 38 12.58 -8.70 -7.90
C VAL A 38 13.45 -8.22 -6.71
N ALA A 39 14.77 -8.44 -6.79
CA ALA A 39 15.71 -8.02 -5.73
C ALA A 39 15.75 -6.50 -5.57
N LYS A 40 15.80 -5.75 -6.69
CA LYS A 40 15.77 -4.29 -6.69
C LYS A 40 14.41 -3.75 -6.21
N ALA A 41 13.30 -4.34 -6.67
CA ALA A 41 11.95 -3.96 -6.22
C ALA A 41 11.78 -4.11 -4.71
N LYS A 42 12.25 -5.23 -4.12
CA LYS A 42 12.22 -5.43 -2.66
C LYS A 42 13.06 -4.41 -1.91
N ALA A 43 14.25 -4.06 -2.41
CA ALA A 43 15.09 -3.04 -1.79
C ALA A 43 14.48 -1.63 -1.94
N LEU A 44 13.88 -1.33 -3.09
CA LEU A 44 13.20 -0.07 -3.37
C LEU A 44 12.00 0.14 -2.45
N LYS A 45 11.20 -0.89 -2.22
CA LYS A 45 10.06 -0.86 -1.28
C LYS A 45 10.49 -0.36 0.09
N LEU A 46 11.56 -0.92 0.67
CA LEU A 46 12.09 -0.52 1.98
C LEU A 46 12.61 0.93 1.98
N PHE A 47 13.04 1.44 0.83
CA PHE A 47 13.54 2.81 0.69
C PHE A 47 12.41 3.83 0.53
N VAL A 48 11.40 3.54 -0.29
CA VAL A 48 10.33 4.48 -0.68
C VAL A 48 9.22 4.59 0.36
N GLU A 49 8.78 3.49 0.97
CA GLU A 49 7.66 3.51 1.91
C GLU A 49 7.84 4.49 3.10
N PRO A 50 9.02 4.58 3.74
CA PRO A 50 9.25 5.59 4.78
C PRO A 50 9.20 7.04 4.26
N LEU A 51 9.55 7.27 2.99
CA LEU A 51 9.49 8.60 2.38
C LEU A 51 8.05 9.01 2.10
N ILE A 52 7.23 8.07 1.63
CA ILE A 52 5.78 8.27 1.46
C ILE A 52 5.10 8.53 2.81
N THR A 53 5.47 7.82 3.86
CA THR A 53 4.92 8.10 5.21
C THR A 53 5.23 9.51 5.65
N LYS A 54 6.46 10.01 5.41
CA LYS A 54 6.86 11.37 5.74
C LYS A 54 6.15 12.43 4.90
N SER A 55 5.78 12.12 3.67
CA SER A 55 5.08 13.06 2.80
C SER A 55 3.63 13.35 3.20
N LYS A 56 3.03 12.52 4.04
CA LYS A 56 1.67 12.77 4.57
C LYS A 56 1.58 14.01 5.46
N GLU A 57 2.67 14.34 6.13
CA GLU A 57 2.78 15.55 6.93
C GLU A 57 3.67 16.56 6.19
N ASP A 58 3.04 17.55 5.57
CA ASP A 58 3.74 18.57 4.78
C ASP A 58 4.39 19.62 5.68
N THR A 59 5.53 19.25 6.26
CA THR A 59 6.36 20.16 7.05
C THR A 59 7.67 20.44 6.31
N THR A 60 8.24 21.63 6.56
CA THR A 60 9.56 22.01 6.01
C THR A 60 10.64 20.99 6.40
N HIS A 61 10.55 20.43 7.61
CA HIS A 61 11.46 19.39 8.07
C HIS A 61 11.35 18.11 7.24
N ASN A 62 10.12 17.60 7.00
CA ASN A 62 9.90 16.40 6.21
C ASN A 62 10.32 16.60 4.76
N ARG A 63 10.05 17.77 4.15
CA ARG A 63 10.53 18.12 2.81
C ARG A 63 12.06 18.08 2.73
N ARG A 64 12.77 18.63 3.70
CA ARG A 64 14.25 18.58 3.77
C ARG A 64 14.77 17.15 3.88
N ILE A 65 14.16 16.30 4.73
CA ILE A 65 14.55 14.89 4.88
C ILE A 65 14.34 14.13 3.56
N VAL A 66 13.19 14.28 2.93
CA VAL A 66 12.90 13.61 1.65
C VAL A 66 13.87 14.09 0.57
N MET A 67 14.10 15.40 0.46
CA MET A 67 15.05 15.97 -0.50
C MET A 67 16.47 15.47 -0.29
N SER A 68 16.93 15.29 0.95
CA SER A 68 18.26 14.73 1.24
C SER A 68 18.43 13.29 0.75
N ARG A 69 17.32 12.54 0.62
CA ARG A 69 17.31 11.14 0.18
C ARG A 69 17.11 10.98 -1.33
N ILE A 70 16.19 11.72 -1.92
CA ILE A 70 15.83 11.64 -3.34
C ILE A 70 16.70 12.56 -4.19
N ARG A 71 17.01 13.78 -3.72
CA ARG A 71 17.85 14.80 -4.37
C ARG A 71 17.31 15.33 -5.71
N GLN A 72 16.08 15.06 -6.06
CA GLN A 72 15.42 15.56 -7.27
C GLN A 72 14.20 16.38 -6.87
N LYS A 73 14.19 17.67 -7.27
CA LYS A 73 13.20 18.66 -6.85
C LYS A 73 11.79 18.30 -7.34
N ASP A 74 11.68 17.92 -8.61
CA ASP A 74 10.39 17.64 -9.25
C ASP A 74 9.71 16.43 -8.64
N ALA A 75 10.45 15.34 -8.44
CA ALA A 75 9.95 14.15 -7.76
C ALA A 75 9.50 14.43 -6.32
N VAL A 76 10.21 15.29 -5.58
CA VAL A 76 9.80 15.69 -4.23
C VAL A 76 8.52 16.52 -4.28
N SER A 77 8.42 17.49 -5.20
CA SER A 77 7.20 18.29 -5.36
C SER A 77 5.99 17.42 -5.68
N GLU A 78 6.12 16.49 -6.60
CA GLU A 78 5.07 15.54 -6.99
C GLU A 78 4.68 14.60 -5.84
N LEU A 79 5.67 14.12 -5.05
CA LEU A 79 5.43 13.28 -3.90
C LEU A 79 4.52 13.96 -2.87
N PHE A 80 4.80 15.23 -2.53
CA PHE A 80 4.01 15.97 -1.53
C PHE A 80 2.67 16.47 -2.07
N ARG A 81 2.58 16.83 -3.37
CA ARG A 81 1.37 17.33 -3.98
C ARG A 81 0.39 16.21 -4.31
N ASP A 82 0.82 15.24 -5.12
CA ASP A 82 -0.07 14.27 -5.74
C ASP A 82 -0.13 12.95 -4.97
N VAL A 83 1.05 12.39 -4.64
CA VAL A 83 1.11 11.07 -4.00
C VAL A 83 0.58 11.13 -2.56
N ALA A 84 0.97 12.14 -1.79
CA ALA A 84 0.54 12.30 -0.41
C ALA A 84 -0.98 12.38 -0.28
N ALA A 85 -1.65 13.13 -1.17
CA ALA A 85 -3.10 13.27 -1.19
C ALA A 85 -3.81 11.91 -1.41
N LYS A 86 -3.32 11.10 -2.37
CA LYS A 86 -3.92 9.80 -2.68
C LYS A 86 -3.72 8.76 -1.59
N VAL A 87 -2.57 8.79 -0.90
CA VAL A 87 -2.25 7.78 0.15
C VAL A 87 -2.63 8.23 1.56
N ALA A 88 -3.27 9.38 1.74
CA ALA A 88 -3.57 9.98 3.04
C ALA A 88 -4.23 9.01 4.02
N ASN A 89 -5.24 8.27 3.55
CA ASN A 89 -6.05 7.35 4.38
C ASN A 89 -5.43 5.95 4.55
N ARG A 90 -4.30 5.66 3.89
CA ARG A 90 -3.67 4.34 3.95
C ARG A 90 -2.63 4.30 5.09
N PRO A 91 -2.73 3.36 6.06
CA PRO A 91 -1.80 3.31 7.20
C PRO A 91 -0.40 2.82 6.83
N GLY A 92 -0.23 2.15 5.65
CA GLY A 92 1.05 1.63 5.16
C GLY A 92 0.87 0.70 3.95
N GLY A 93 1.98 0.12 3.44
CA GLY A 93 1.92 -0.77 2.29
C GLY A 93 1.53 -0.03 1.01
N TYR A 94 2.15 1.10 0.75
CA TYR A 94 1.85 1.98 -0.39
C TYR A 94 2.28 1.38 -1.73
N THR A 95 3.17 0.39 -1.71
CA THR A 95 3.73 -0.21 -2.91
C THR A 95 3.34 -1.68 -3.03
N ARG A 96 3.11 -2.12 -4.28
CA ARG A 96 2.86 -3.51 -4.64
C ARG A 96 3.93 -4.00 -5.61
N ILE A 97 4.37 -5.25 -5.45
CA ILE A 97 5.33 -5.89 -6.34
C ILE A 97 4.62 -7.06 -7.02
N ILE A 98 4.56 -7.04 -8.35
CA ILE A 98 3.97 -8.08 -9.19
C ILE A 98 5.10 -8.75 -9.96
N LYS A 99 5.23 -10.08 -9.87
CA LYS A 99 6.24 -10.84 -10.61
C LYS A 99 5.83 -10.95 -12.08
N LEU A 100 6.76 -10.73 -13.00
CA LEU A 100 6.52 -10.75 -14.44
C LEU A 100 7.13 -11.97 -15.15
N GLY A 101 7.85 -12.84 -14.40
CA GLY A 101 8.63 -13.93 -14.97
C GLY A 101 10.11 -13.57 -15.08
N ASN A 102 10.84 -14.33 -15.91
CA ASN A 102 12.27 -14.22 -16.05
C ASN A 102 12.66 -13.46 -17.32
N ARG A 103 13.75 -12.70 -17.26
CA ARG A 103 14.29 -11.98 -18.41
C ARG A 103 15.11 -12.94 -19.28
N LEU A 104 14.86 -12.92 -20.61
CA LEU A 104 15.68 -13.65 -21.56
C LEU A 104 17.13 -13.13 -21.52
N GLY A 105 18.10 -14.02 -21.60
CA GLY A 105 19.53 -13.74 -21.60
C GLY A 105 20.22 -14.03 -20.27
N ASP A 106 19.78 -13.45 -19.16
CA ASP A 106 20.38 -13.65 -17.82
C ASP A 106 19.49 -14.37 -16.82
N ASN A 107 18.30 -14.80 -17.24
CA ASN A 107 17.31 -15.51 -16.42
C ASN A 107 17.01 -14.79 -15.09
N ALA A 108 17.15 -13.47 -15.04
CA ALA A 108 16.85 -12.70 -13.84
C ALA A 108 15.34 -12.59 -13.60
N ASP A 109 14.89 -12.86 -12.38
CA ASP A 109 13.49 -12.64 -11.97
C ASP A 109 13.10 -11.17 -12.11
N MET A 110 12.11 -10.88 -12.95
CA MET A 110 11.58 -9.54 -13.18
C MET A 110 10.33 -9.29 -12.35
N ALA A 111 10.13 -8.04 -11.97
CA ALA A 111 8.93 -7.59 -11.28
C ALA A 111 8.58 -6.16 -11.68
N MET A 112 7.29 -5.88 -11.68
CA MET A 112 6.74 -4.54 -11.69
C MET A 112 6.50 -4.10 -10.25
N ILE A 113 7.00 -2.93 -9.87
CA ILE A 113 6.62 -2.25 -8.62
C ILE A 113 5.74 -1.07 -8.98
N GLU A 114 4.63 -0.91 -8.26
CA GLU A 114 3.64 0.13 -8.49
C GLU A 114 3.17 0.77 -7.18
N LEU A 115 2.67 2.01 -7.26
CA LEU A 115 1.91 2.65 -6.20
C LEU A 115 0.47 2.14 -6.24
N VAL A 116 0.01 1.50 -5.15
CA VAL A 116 -1.27 0.77 -5.11
C VAL A 116 -2.46 1.66 -5.43
N ASP A 117 -2.45 2.90 -4.95
CA ASP A 117 -3.58 3.82 -5.06
C ASP A 117 -3.73 4.45 -6.46
N TYR A 118 -2.75 4.23 -7.34
CA TYR A 118 -2.78 4.64 -8.75
C TYR A 118 -3.26 3.53 -9.70
N ASN A 119 -3.50 2.32 -9.21
CA ASN A 119 -3.98 1.22 -10.03
C ASN A 119 -5.52 1.15 -9.96
N GLU A 120 -6.18 1.72 -10.95
CA GLU A 120 -7.64 1.78 -11.04
C GLU A 120 -8.26 0.41 -11.29
N LEU A 121 -7.63 -0.45 -12.10
CA LEU A 121 -8.15 -1.77 -12.44
C LEU A 121 -8.30 -2.70 -11.22
N TYR A 122 -7.29 -2.70 -10.33
CA TYR A 122 -7.34 -3.51 -9.11
C TYR A 122 -8.16 -2.88 -7.99
N ASN A 123 -8.38 -1.57 -8.04
CA ASN A 123 -9.15 -0.85 -7.03
C ASN A 123 -10.65 -0.84 -7.36
N ALA A 124 -11.04 -0.88 -8.63
CA ALA A 124 -12.44 -0.91 -9.08
C ALA A 124 -13.22 -2.15 -8.58
N GLY A 125 -12.54 -3.27 -8.27
CA GLY A 125 -13.15 -4.51 -7.78
C GLY A 125 -13.27 -4.64 -6.26
N LYS A 126 -12.85 -3.68 -5.47
CA LYS A 126 -13.01 -3.69 -4.01
C LYS A 126 -14.40 -3.19 -3.60
N VAL A 127 -15.41 -4.01 -3.82
CA VAL A 127 -16.66 -3.92 -3.05
C VAL A 127 -16.27 -4.08 -1.58
N GLU A 128 -16.53 -3.07 -0.76
CA GLU A 128 -16.35 -3.15 0.68
C GLU A 128 -17.16 -4.34 1.20
N LYS A 129 -16.50 -5.45 1.48
CA LYS A 129 -17.12 -6.54 2.24
C LYS A 129 -17.36 -6.00 3.63
N LYS A 130 -18.63 -5.58 3.90
CA LYS A 130 -19.11 -5.35 5.25
C LYS A 130 -18.81 -6.63 6.02
N THR A 131 -17.80 -6.59 6.88
CA THR A 131 -17.51 -7.65 7.82
C THR A 131 -18.64 -7.65 8.84
N THR A 132 -19.68 -8.42 8.56
CA THR A 132 -20.64 -8.83 9.59
C THR A 132 -19.86 -9.68 10.58
N ARG A 133 -19.48 -9.06 11.67
CA ARG A 133 -18.93 -9.72 12.84
C ARG A 133 -19.98 -10.71 13.33
N ARG A 134 -19.88 -11.95 12.90
CA ARG A 134 -20.72 -13.05 13.37
C ARG A 134 -20.31 -13.30 14.82
N SER A 135 -21.03 -12.62 15.73
CA SER A 135 -20.96 -12.85 17.15
C SER A 135 -21.32 -14.32 17.42
N ARG A 136 -20.30 -15.14 17.63
CA ARG A 136 -20.49 -16.43 18.29
C ARG A 136 -20.71 -16.14 19.77
N ARG A 137 -21.95 -15.90 20.13
CA ARG A 137 -22.39 -16.01 21.51
C ARG A 137 -23.45 -17.10 21.55
N GLY A 138 -23.06 -18.20 22.18
CA GLY A 138 -23.90 -19.37 22.37
C GLY A 138 -25.12 -19.08 23.23
N GLY A 139 -26.11 -19.83 22.97
CA GLY A 139 -27.20 -20.38 23.69
C GLY A 139 -27.85 -19.63 24.83
N SER A 140 -29.09 -19.41 24.67
CA SER A 140 -30.13 -19.97 25.57
C SER A 140 -31.50 -19.70 24.97
N LYS A 141 -32.22 -20.76 24.87
CA LYS A 141 -33.61 -20.83 24.46
C LYS A 141 -34.48 -20.30 25.63
N PRO A 142 -35.39 -19.37 25.46
CA PRO A 142 -36.49 -19.24 26.39
C PRO A 142 -37.73 -19.93 25.82
N ALA A 143 -38.40 -20.57 26.76
CA ALA A 143 -39.58 -21.38 26.61
C ALA A 143 -40.82 -20.58 26.12
N ALA A 144 -41.71 -21.34 25.51
CA ALA A 144 -43.04 -20.94 25.10
C ALA A 144 -43.96 -20.67 26.29
N ALA A 145 -44.85 -19.70 26.15
CA ALA A 145 -46.22 -19.67 26.76
C ALA A 145 -47.00 -18.44 26.27
N PRO A 146 -48.34 -18.40 26.41
CA PRO A 146 -49.28 -18.92 25.44
C PRO A 146 -50.15 -17.80 24.81
N ALA A 147 -50.95 -18.21 23.85
CA ALA A 147 -51.94 -17.40 23.16
C ALA A 147 -53.04 -16.88 24.08
N VAL A 148 -53.50 -15.65 23.82
CA VAL A 148 -54.84 -15.20 24.21
C VAL A 148 -55.46 -14.46 23.01
N ASP A 149 -56.53 -15.09 22.49
CA ASP A 149 -57.51 -14.50 21.58
C ASP A 149 -58.27 -13.35 22.23
N THR A 150 -58.60 -12.32 21.44
CA THR A 150 -59.84 -11.56 21.47
C THR A 150 -59.88 -10.67 20.23
N LYS A 151 -60.60 -10.94 19.31
CA LYS A 151 -61.91 -10.83 18.69
C LYS A 151 -62.54 -9.44 18.85
N ALA A 152 -62.92 -8.90 17.67
CA ALA A 152 -64.00 -8.02 17.31
C ALA A 152 -64.01 -6.58 17.89
N ALA A 153 -64.44 -5.58 17.27
CA ALA A 153 -65.48 -5.30 16.29
C ALA A 153 -65.34 -3.85 15.82
N ASN A 154 -65.67 -3.64 14.58
CA ASN A 154 -66.67 -2.71 14.02
C ASN A 154 -66.61 -1.21 14.34
N GLU A 155 -66.71 -0.52 13.26
CA GLU A 155 -67.69 0.44 12.72
C GLU A 155 -67.35 1.94 12.87
N GLU A 156 -67.40 2.55 11.70
CA GLU A 156 -68.03 3.82 11.29
C GLU A 156 -67.57 5.13 11.97
N GLU A 157 -67.07 6.05 11.24
CA GLU A 157 -67.62 7.11 10.39
C GLU A 157 -66.49 7.76 9.55
#